data_76073cfcfd6360b9f1c926c9331c2964
#
_entry.id   76073cfcfd6360b9f1c926c9331c2964
#
_cell.length_a   1.000
_cell.length_b   1.000
_cell.length_c   1.000
_cell.angle_alpha   90.00
_cell.angle_beta   90.00
_cell.angle_gamma   90.00
#
_symmetry.space_group_name_H-M   'P 1'
#
loop_
_entity.id
_entity.type
_entity.pdbx_description
1 polymer ?
#
loop_
_entity_poly.entity_id
_entity_poly.type
_entity_poly.pdbx_seq_one_letter_code
_entity_poly.pdbx_strand_id
1 'polypeptide(L)'
;MAIYIDIKKKLEDFSIELRLEGSSGRFGILGVSGCGKSMTLKMLAGIETPKEGRIRIGDRVLFDSVNRINIRPQQRKVGYLFQNYALFPTMTVEQNIAAGLRGRREEKQKKVREMVERFGLTGLEKRMPYELSGGQQQRTALARIMAYEPEVRLLDEPYGALDLFLRERLQQELLEMLRG
;
A
#
# COMPACT_ATOMS: atom_id res chain seq x y z
N MET A 1 -11.26 -10.24 8.58
CA MET A 1 -12.07 -9.20 7.88
C MET A 1 -12.47 -9.78 6.53
N ALA A 2 -13.78 -9.78 6.19
CA ALA A 2 -14.26 -10.32 4.93
C ALA A 2 -13.91 -9.37 3.76
N ILE A 3 -13.51 -9.95 2.64
CA ILE A 3 -13.24 -9.22 1.39
C ILE A 3 -14.13 -9.79 0.29
N TYR A 4 -14.76 -8.92 -0.47
CA TYR A 4 -15.48 -9.26 -1.69
C TYR A 4 -15.06 -8.32 -2.82
N ILE A 5 -14.57 -8.90 -3.90
CA ILE A 5 -14.13 -8.20 -5.10
C ILE A 5 -14.73 -8.92 -6.29
N ASP A 6 -15.50 -8.21 -7.08
CA ASP A 6 -15.98 -8.66 -8.39
C ASP A 6 -15.91 -7.45 -9.31
N ILE A 7 -14.88 -7.36 -10.12
CA ILE A 7 -14.59 -6.18 -10.93
C ILE A 7 -14.15 -6.55 -12.33
N LYS A 8 -14.53 -5.66 -13.26
CA LYS A 8 -14.12 -5.73 -14.66
C LYS A 8 -13.54 -4.39 -15.10
N LYS A 9 -12.45 -4.45 -15.85
CA LYS A 9 -11.87 -3.28 -16.52
C LYS A 9 -11.34 -3.70 -17.88
N LYS A 10 -11.82 -3.08 -18.93
CA LYS A 10 -11.29 -3.21 -20.28
C LYS A 10 -10.16 -2.19 -20.45
N LEU A 11 -9.02 -2.65 -20.88
CA LEU A 11 -7.87 -1.86 -21.34
C LEU A 11 -7.76 -1.99 -22.87
N GLU A 12 -6.88 -1.27 -23.51
CA GLU A 12 -6.75 -1.28 -24.98
C GLU A 12 -6.45 -2.69 -25.51
N ASP A 13 -5.49 -3.38 -24.88
CA ASP A 13 -4.97 -4.66 -25.35
C ASP A 13 -5.54 -5.89 -24.61
N PHE A 14 -6.14 -5.71 -23.43
CA PHE A 14 -6.67 -6.82 -22.62
C PHE A 14 -7.76 -6.37 -21.65
N SER A 15 -8.46 -7.34 -21.07
CA SER A 15 -9.44 -7.09 -20.03
C SER A 15 -9.02 -7.75 -18.72
N ILE A 16 -9.27 -7.04 -17.62
CA ILE A 16 -9.12 -7.57 -16.27
C ILE A 16 -10.50 -7.97 -15.78
N GLU A 17 -10.64 -9.24 -15.40
CA GLU A 17 -11.79 -9.75 -14.66
C GLU A 17 -11.25 -10.42 -13.40
N LEU A 18 -11.67 -9.96 -12.24
CA LEU A 18 -11.28 -10.55 -10.96
C LEU A 18 -12.51 -10.78 -10.11
N ARG A 19 -12.70 -12.02 -9.69
CA ARG A 19 -13.64 -12.37 -8.64
C ARG A 19 -12.90 -13.04 -7.48
N LEU A 20 -13.02 -12.46 -6.30
CA LEU A 20 -12.40 -12.97 -5.08
C LEU A 20 -13.34 -12.73 -3.90
N GLU A 21 -13.58 -13.78 -3.14
CA GLU A 21 -14.30 -13.70 -1.88
C GLU A 21 -13.55 -14.49 -0.82
N GLY A 22 -13.42 -13.92 0.37
CA GLY A 22 -12.75 -14.60 1.46
C GLY A 22 -12.80 -13.84 2.78
N SER A 23 -12.55 -14.57 3.85
CA SER A 23 -12.50 -14.04 5.22
C SER A 23 -11.09 -14.07 5.83
N SER A 24 -10.08 -14.53 5.09
CA SER A 24 -8.69 -14.55 5.51
C SER A 24 -8.14 -13.14 5.71
N GLY A 25 -7.18 -12.98 6.61
CA GLY A 25 -6.50 -11.70 6.83
C GLY A 25 -5.47 -11.36 5.76
N ARG A 26 -5.09 -12.31 4.88
CA ARG A 26 -4.05 -12.14 3.86
C ARG A 26 -4.44 -12.83 2.56
N PHE A 27 -4.18 -12.14 1.44
CA PHE A 27 -4.42 -12.65 0.09
C PHE A 27 -3.21 -12.37 -0.78
N GLY A 28 -2.81 -13.31 -1.62
CA GLY A 28 -1.79 -13.15 -2.65
C GLY A 28 -2.42 -13.17 -4.04
N ILE A 29 -2.04 -12.22 -4.89
CA ILE A 29 -2.38 -12.20 -6.32
C ILE A 29 -1.16 -12.68 -7.08
N LEU A 30 -1.28 -13.87 -7.70
CA LEU A 30 -0.22 -14.47 -8.50
C LEU A 30 -0.55 -14.35 -9.99
N GLY A 31 0.47 -14.23 -10.81
CA GLY A 31 0.33 -14.15 -12.26
C GLY A 31 1.60 -13.65 -12.93
N VAL A 32 1.70 -13.87 -14.23
CA VAL A 32 2.83 -13.41 -15.05
C VAL A 32 2.95 -11.88 -15.06
N SER A 33 4.11 -11.36 -15.43
CA SER A 33 4.28 -9.91 -15.60
C SER A 33 3.29 -9.38 -16.64
N GLY A 34 2.72 -8.21 -16.40
CA GLY A 34 1.74 -7.59 -17.30
C GLY A 34 0.29 -8.11 -17.19
N CYS A 35 -0.01 -9.16 -16.40
CA CYS A 35 -1.38 -9.70 -16.29
C CYS A 35 -2.37 -8.81 -15.49
N GLY A 36 -1.98 -7.60 -15.09
CA GLY A 36 -2.88 -6.66 -14.43
C GLY A 36 -2.85 -6.64 -12.90
N LYS A 37 -1.89 -7.30 -12.24
CA LYS A 37 -1.77 -7.31 -10.76
C LYS A 37 -1.77 -5.90 -10.15
N SER A 38 -0.85 -5.05 -10.61
CA SER A 38 -0.73 -3.67 -10.15
C SER A 38 -1.98 -2.84 -10.43
N MET A 39 -2.62 -3.06 -11.60
CA MET A 39 -3.88 -2.40 -11.95
C MET A 39 -5.01 -2.81 -11.00
N THR A 40 -5.09 -4.09 -10.66
CA THR A 40 -6.04 -4.62 -9.68
C THR A 40 -5.85 -3.96 -8.32
N LEU A 41 -4.61 -3.90 -7.82
CA LEU A 41 -4.31 -3.25 -6.54
C LEU A 41 -4.64 -1.75 -6.58
N LYS A 42 -4.37 -1.05 -7.70
CA LYS A 42 -4.76 0.35 -7.90
C LYS A 42 -6.28 0.56 -7.89
N MET A 43 -7.04 -0.38 -8.46
CA MET A 43 -8.51 -0.35 -8.40
C MET A 43 -9.02 -0.53 -6.96
N LEU A 44 -8.43 -1.41 -6.18
CA LEU A 44 -8.75 -1.58 -4.75
C LEU A 44 -8.43 -0.31 -3.95
N ALA A 45 -7.31 0.32 -4.21
CA ALA A 45 -6.92 1.58 -3.58
C ALA A 45 -7.78 2.78 -4.02
N GLY A 46 -8.50 2.67 -5.15
CA GLY A 46 -9.29 3.76 -5.75
C GLY A 46 -8.47 4.75 -6.57
N ILE A 47 -7.22 4.41 -6.85
CA ILE A 47 -6.33 5.18 -7.76
C ILE A 47 -6.84 5.03 -9.20
N GLU A 48 -7.31 3.82 -9.52
CA GLU A 48 -7.96 3.48 -10.77
C GLU A 48 -9.42 3.10 -10.52
N THR A 49 -10.29 3.36 -11.48
CA THR A 49 -11.72 3.02 -11.38
C THR A 49 -12.02 1.79 -12.23
N PRO A 50 -12.61 0.72 -11.67
CA PRO A 50 -13.17 -0.37 -12.47
C PRO A 50 -14.26 0.14 -13.40
N LYS A 51 -14.49 -0.54 -14.53
CA LYS A 51 -15.62 -0.22 -15.42
C LYS A 51 -16.95 -0.71 -14.81
N GLU A 52 -16.93 -1.91 -14.26
CA GLU A 52 -18.10 -2.58 -13.71
C GLU A 52 -17.70 -3.39 -12.46
N GLY A 53 -18.69 -3.65 -11.62
CA GLY A 53 -18.57 -4.58 -10.50
C GLY A 53 -18.67 -3.94 -9.14
N ARG A 54 -18.15 -4.64 -8.13
CA ARG A 54 -18.26 -4.25 -6.72
C ARG A 54 -17.00 -4.58 -5.94
N ILE A 55 -16.60 -3.69 -5.03
CA ILE A 55 -15.54 -3.89 -4.05
C ILE A 55 -16.12 -3.62 -2.67
N ARG A 56 -16.06 -4.62 -1.78
CA ARG A 56 -16.47 -4.52 -0.38
C ARG A 56 -15.36 -5.05 0.52
N ILE A 57 -15.05 -4.32 1.58
CA ILE A 57 -14.08 -4.69 2.60
C ILE A 57 -14.75 -4.54 3.97
N GLY A 58 -14.89 -5.66 4.69
CA GLY A 58 -15.77 -5.72 5.86
C GLY A 58 -17.20 -5.35 5.45
N ASP A 59 -17.80 -4.39 6.16
CA ASP A 59 -19.15 -3.89 5.88
C ASP A 59 -19.15 -2.68 4.92
N ARG A 60 -17.96 -2.19 4.53
CA ARG A 60 -17.82 -0.99 3.72
C ARG A 60 -17.77 -1.33 2.23
N VAL A 61 -18.69 -0.79 1.47
CA VAL A 61 -18.66 -0.80 0.01
C VAL A 61 -17.78 0.35 -0.47
N LEU A 62 -16.67 0.03 -1.13
CA LEU A 62 -15.70 1.01 -1.64
C LEU A 62 -15.98 1.40 -3.09
N PHE A 63 -16.53 0.46 -3.86
CA PHE A 63 -16.95 0.67 -5.25
C PHE A 63 -18.17 -0.20 -5.53
N ASP A 64 -19.13 0.35 -6.26
CA ASP A 64 -20.31 -0.38 -6.77
C ASP A 64 -20.84 0.36 -8.01
N SER A 65 -20.68 -0.25 -9.17
CA SER A 65 -21.08 0.37 -10.45
C SER A 65 -22.60 0.49 -10.61
N VAL A 66 -23.38 -0.42 -10.00
CA VAL A 66 -24.84 -0.40 -10.05
C VAL A 66 -25.41 0.70 -9.18
N ASN A 67 -24.89 0.80 -7.94
CA ASN A 67 -25.34 1.79 -6.97
C ASN A 67 -24.59 3.14 -7.09
N ARG A 68 -23.71 3.30 -8.09
CA ARG A 68 -22.92 4.50 -8.34
C ARG A 68 -22.07 4.94 -7.13
N ILE A 69 -21.55 3.96 -6.38
CA ILE A 69 -20.65 4.20 -5.25
C ILE A 69 -19.20 4.15 -5.76
N ASN A 70 -18.42 5.20 -5.50
CA ASN A 70 -16.98 5.22 -5.74
C ASN A 70 -16.31 6.07 -4.66
N ILE A 71 -15.85 5.42 -3.60
CA ILE A 71 -15.18 6.08 -2.48
C ILE A 71 -13.81 6.58 -2.94
N ARG A 72 -13.49 7.86 -2.67
CA ARG A 72 -12.19 8.46 -2.99
C ARG A 72 -11.06 7.75 -2.26
N PRO A 73 -9.84 7.63 -2.86
CA PRO A 73 -8.69 6.96 -2.24
C PRO A 73 -8.43 7.38 -0.79
N GLN A 74 -8.48 8.69 -0.51
CA GLN A 74 -8.22 9.25 0.80
C GLN A 74 -9.22 8.82 1.89
N GLN A 75 -10.39 8.29 1.48
CA GLN A 75 -11.46 7.85 2.38
C GLN A 75 -11.55 6.33 2.49
N ARG A 76 -10.79 5.58 1.66
CA ARG A 76 -10.81 4.11 1.65
C ARG A 76 -10.10 3.48 2.85
N LYS A 77 -9.25 4.23 3.53
CA LYS A 77 -8.37 3.73 4.60
C LYS A 77 -7.49 2.56 4.14
N VAL A 78 -6.97 2.68 2.93
CA VAL A 78 -6.08 1.71 2.29
C VAL A 78 -4.67 2.30 2.23
N GLY A 79 -3.69 1.55 2.71
CA GLY A 79 -2.28 1.82 2.50
C GLY A 79 -1.80 1.11 1.24
N TYR A 80 -1.14 1.83 0.33
CA TYR A 80 -0.63 1.27 -0.92
C TYR A 80 0.88 1.47 -1.01
N LEU A 81 1.62 0.36 -1.09
CA LEU A 81 3.03 0.35 -1.42
C LEU A 81 3.20 0.20 -2.93
N PHE A 82 3.68 1.26 -3.58
CA PHE A 82 4.04 1.23 -5.00
C PHE A 82 5.34 0.45 -5.22
N GLN A 83 5.50 -0.15 -6.38
CA GLN A 83 6.71 -0.87 -6.77
C GLN A 83 7.98 0.01 -6.69
N ASN A 84 7.87 1.29 -6.98
CA ASN A 84 8.95 2.29 -6.88
C ASN A 84 8.92 3.09 -5.57
N TYR A 85 8.20 2.57 -4.54
CA TYR A 85 8.01 3.18 -3.22
C TYR A 85 7.31 4.54 -3.22
N ALA A 86 7.29 5.27 -4.32
CA ALA A 86 6.68 6.60 -4.51
C ALA A 86 6.93 7.56 -3.34
N LEU A 87 8.18 7.65 -2.87
CA LEU A 87 8.57 8.65 -1.88
C LEU A 87 8.48 10.05 -2.51
N PHE A 88 8.11 11.04 -1.71
CA PHE A 88 8.17 12.43 -2.13
C PHE A 88 9.64 12.88 -2.21
N PRO A 89 10.18 13.16 -3.40
CA PRO A 89 11.62 13.35 -3.59
C PRO A 89 12.16 14.62 -2.91
N THR A 90 11.30 15.58 -2.65
CA THR A 90 11.62 16.87 -2.00
C THR A 90 11.36 16.87 -0.48
N MET A 91 11.04 15.73 0.09
CA MET A 91 10.76 15.57 1.52
C MET A 91 11.77 14.62 2.16
N THR A 92 12.20 14.94 3.37
CA THR A 92 13.03 14.07 4.20
C THR A 92 12.28 12.80 4.60
N VAL A 93 12.97 11.83 5.23
CA VAL A 93 12.36 10.62 5.80
C VAL A 93 11.21 10.97 6.74
N GLU A 94 11.46 11.84 7.74
CA GLU A 94 10.43 12.24 8.70
C GLU A 94 9.24 12.96 8.03
N GLN A 95 9.50 13.80 7.02
CA GLN A 95 8.46 14.50 6.27
C GLN A 95 7.64 13.53 5.41
N ASN A 96 8.29 12.55 4.79
CA ASN A 96 7.59 11.48 4.06
C ASN A 96 6.65 10.70 4.98
N ILE A 97 7.13 10.30 6.18
CA ILE A 97 6.31 9.58 7.17
C ILE A 97 5.14 10.46 7.64
N ALA A 98 5.37 11.75 7.85
CA ALA A 98 4.37 12.69 8.32
C ALA A 98 3.31 13.08 7.27
N ALA A 99 3.56 12.87 5.98
CA ALA A 99 2.79 13.44 4.87
C ALA A 99 1.28 13.09 4.90
N GLY A 100 0.92 11.90 5.40
CA GLY A 100 -0.48 11.46 5.52
C GLY A 100 -1.13 11.73 6.87
N LEU A 101 -0.38 12.19 7.86
CA LEU A 101 -0.86 12.34 9.23
C LEU A 101 -1.73 13.59 9.41
N ARG A 102 -2.83 13.41 10.13
CA ARG A 102 -3.73 14.49 10.58
C ARG A 102 -3.61 14.65 12.09
N GLY A 103 -4.00 15.80 12.64
CA GLY A 103 -3.95 16.07 14.07
C GLY A 103 -2.94 17.13 14.46
N ARG A 104 -2.72 17.28 15.77
CA ARG A 104 -1.82 18.28 16.35
C ARG A 104 -0.36 17.96 16.02
N ARG A 105 0.48 18.99 16.00
CA ARG A 105 1.91 18.86 15.67
C ARG A 105 2.64 17.85 16.56
N GLU A 106 2.36 17.90 17.85
CA GLU A 106 3.00 17.01 18.85
C GLU A 106 2.63 15.54 18.63
N GLU A 107 1.35 15.25 18.35
CA GLU A 107 0.84 13.90 18.05
C GLU A 107 1.51 13.34 16.79
N LYS A 108 1.61 14.17 15.75
CA LYS A 108 2.31 13.79 14.50
C LYS A 108 3.78 13.49 14.75
N GLN A 109 4.47 14.34 15.51
CA GLN A 109 5.88 14.13 15.82
C GLN A 109 6.09 12.86 16.66
N LYS A 110 5.20 12.57 17.62
CA LYS A 110 5.25 11.32 18.39
C LYS A 110 5.09 10.12 17.46
N LYS A 111 4.09 10.14 16.56
CA LYS A 111 3.86 9.06 15.61
C LYS A 111 5.02 8.87 14.64
N VAL A 112 5.64 9.95 14.16
CA VAL A 112 6.82 9.89 13.30
C VAL A 112 7.98 9.22 14.02
N ARG A 113 8.28 9.60 15.28
CA ARG A 113 9.36 8.98 16.07
C ARG A 113 9.11 7.47 16.27
N GLU A 114 7.88 7.09 16.64
CA GLU A 114 7.48 5.69 16.76
C GLU A 114 7.75 4.91 15.46
N MET A 115 7.39 5.47 14.32
CA MET A 115 7.60 4.83 13.02
C MET A 115 9.08 4.78 12.61
N VAL A 116 9.83 5.83 12.88
CA VAL A 116 11.29 5.87 12.66
C VAL A 116 11.99 4.75 13.43
N GLU A 117 11.68 4.61 14.71
CA GLU A 117 12.25 3.56 15.56
C GLU A 117 11.81 2.17 15.08
N ARG A 118 10.51 1.95 14.90
CA ARG A 118 9.92 0.67 14.48
C ARG A 118 10.49 0.16 13.16
N PHE A 119 10.76 1.06 12.20
CA PHE A 119 11.27 0.70 10.88
C PHE A 119 12.80 0.81 10.74
N GLY A 120 13.53 0.98 11.87
CA GLY A 120 14.99 1.04 11.89
C GLY A 120 15.55 2.17 11.03
N LEU A 121 14.93 3.37 11.12
CA LEU A 121 15.30 4.57 10.38
C LEU A 121 15.96 5.64 11.27
N THR A 122 16.31 5.28 12.52
CA THR A 122 16.97 6.18 13.48
C THR A 122 18.29 6.69 12.91
N GLY A 123 18.50 8.00 12.96
CA GLY A 123 19.65 8.69 12.38
C GLY A 123 19.51 9.03 10.89
N LEU A 124 18.38 8.64 10.27
CA LEU A 124 18.10 8.93 8.86
C LEU A 124 16.98 9.98 8.67
N GLU A 125 16.43 10.52 9.75
CA GLU A 125 15.21 11.35 9.76
C GLU A 125 15.28 12.54 8.81
N LYS A 126 16.48 13.13 8.69
CA LYS A 126 16.75 14.33 7.86
C LYS A 126 17.23 14.00 6.45
N ARG A 127 17.48 12.72 6.14
CA ARG A 127 17.93 12.29 4.81
C ARG A 127 16.82 12.44 3.78
N MET A 128 17.24 12.77 2.57
CA MET A 128 16.38 12.81 1.39
C MET A 128 16.30 11.41 0.74
N PRO A 129 15.25 11.09 -0.04
CA PRO A 129 15.12 9.78 -0.69
C PRO A 129 16.33 9.34 -1.50
N TYR A 130 16.99 10.25 -2.21
CA TYR A 130 18.16 9.95 -3.02
C TYR A 130 19.43 9.62 -2.22
N GLU A 131 19.45 9.91 -0.92
CA GLU A 131 20.52 9.57 0.00
C GLU A 131 20.34 8.21 0.68
N LEU A 132 19.23 7.54 0.40
CA LEU A 132 18.83 6.26 1.01
C LEU A 132 19.13 5.08 0.09
N SER A 133 19.55 3.95 0.68
CA SER A 133 19.56 2.68 -0.02
C SER A 133 18.13 2.24 -0.39
N GLY A 134 17.98 1.32 -1.37
CA GLY A 134 16.66 0.79 -1.75
C GLY A 134 15.87 0.21 -0.58
N GLY A 135 16.53 -0.52 0.32
CA GLY A 135 15.90 -1.05 1.53
C GLY A 135 15.47 0.04 2.53
N GLN A 136 16.25 1.14 2.65
CA GLN A 136 15.86 2.29 3.47
C GLN A 136 14.70 3.06 2.86
N GLN A 137 14.65 3.21 1.53
CA GLN A 137 13.51 3.80 0.81
C GLN A 137 12.24 2.97 1.02
N GLN A 138 12.34 1.65 0.90
CA GLN A 138 11.22 0.74 1.16
C GLN A 138 10.71 0.86 2.58
N ARG A 139 11.59 0.82 3.58
CA ARG A 139 11.22 0.99 5.00
C ARG A 139 10.58 2.35 5.27
N THR A 140 11.07 3.41 4.65
CA THR A 140 10.46 4.74 4.74
C THR A 140 9.04 4.76 4.15
N ALA A 141 8.83 4.11 3.00
CA ALA A 141 7.50 4.02 2.39
C ALA A 141 6.52 3.19 3.25
N LEU A 142 6.99 2.10 3.83
CA LEU A 142 6.21 1.29 4.76
C LEU A 142 5.87 2.06 6.04
N ALA A 143 6.85 2.77 6.63
CA ALA A 143 6.64 3.62 7.79
C ALA A 143 5.58 4.69 7.52
N ARG A 144 5.62 5.35 6.34
CA ARG A 144 4.59 6.30 5.89
C ARG A 144 3.20 5.68 5.83
N ILE A 145 3.08 4.47 5.27
CA ILE A 145 1.81 3.76 5.17
C ILE A 145 1.30 3.37 6.55
N MET A 146 2.17 2.83 7.41
CA MET A 146 1.79 2.36 8.73
C MET A 146 1.44 3.50 9.69
N ALA A 147 2.06 4.67 9.53
CA ALA A 147 1.73 5.86 10.29
C ALA A 147 0.27 6.30 10.13
N TYR A 148 -0.29 6.07 8.95
CA TYR A 148 -1.70 6.37 8.63
C TYR A 148 -2.70 5.36 9.25
N GLU A 149 -2.23 4.22 9.77
CA GLU A 149 -3.05 3.14 10.36
C GLU A 149 -4.14 2.63 9.40
N PRO A 150 -3.78 2.12 8.24
CA PRO A 150 -4.75 1.68 7.26
C PRO A 150 -5.46 0.40 7.71
N GLU A 151 -6.75 0.26 7.33
CA GLU A 151 -7.54 -0.97 7.54
C GLU A 151 -7.05 -2.11 6.61
N VAL A 152 -6.56 -1.75 5.43
CA VAL A 152 -6.04 -2.67 4.40
C VAL A 152 -4.70 -2.19 3.89
N ARG A 153 -3.77 -3.12 3.71
CA ARG A 153 -2.44 -2.87 3.16
C ARG A 153 -2.31 -3.60 1.82
N LEU A 154 -2.05 -2.86 0.78
CA LEU A 154 -1.83 -3.36 -0.58
C LEU A 154 -0.34 -3.20 -0.91
N LEU A 155 0.32 -4.30 -1.24
CA LEU A 155 1.74 -4.33 -1.53
C LEU A 155 1.94 -4.76 -2.99
N ASP A 156 2.46 -3.86 -3.81
CA ASP A 156 2.69 -4.08 -5.22
C ASP A 156 4.15 -4.47 -5.45
N GLU A 157 4.39 -5.76 -5.70
CA GLU A 157 5.71 -6.35 -5.93
C GLU A 157 6.78 -5.90 -4.91
N PRO A 158 6.54 -6.06 -3.59
CA PRO A 158 7.43 -5.51 -2.57
C PRO A 158 8.86 -6.07 -2.63
N TYR A 159 9.10 -7.10 -3.46
CA TYR A 159 10.40 -7.78 -3.59
C TYR A 159 10.85 -7.92 -5.04
N GLY A 160 10.29 -7.15 -5.97
CA GLY A 160 10.45 -7.36 -7.42
C GLY A 160 11.89 -7.28 -7.96
N ALA A 161 12.77 -6.54 -7.31
CA ALA A 161 14.15 -6.27 -7.79
C ALA A 161 15.24 -7.01 -7.00
N LEU A 162 14.89 -8.00 -6.16
CA LEU A 162 15.83 -8.64 -5.22
C LEU A 162 16.18 -10.05 -5.66
N ASP A 163 17.43 -10.46 -5.39
CA ASP A 163 17.83 -11.86 -5.49
C ASP A 163 17.07 -12.75 -4.48
N LEU A 164 17.10 -14.07 -4.72
CA LEU A 164 16.28 -15.01 -3.96
C LEU A 164 16.60 -15.02 -2.44
N PHE A 165 17.88 -14.94 -2.09
CA PHE A 165 18.32 -15.00 -0.70
C PHE A 165 17.92 -13.73 0.07
N LEU A 166 18.12 -12.57 -0.54
CA LEU A 166 17.74 -11.29 0.05
C LEU A 166 16.21 -11.14 0.15
N ARG A 167 15.48 -11.73 -0.80
CA ARG A 167 14.00 -11.76 -0.80
C ARG A 167 13.44 -12.47 0.42
N GLU A 168 13.93 -13.67 0.77
CA GLU A 168 13.43 -14.43 1.92
C GLU A 168 13.65 -13.68 3.24
N ARG A 169 14.83 -13.10 3.42
CA ARG A 169 15.15 -12.31 4.60
C ARG A 169 14.23 -11.08 4.74
N LEU A 170 14.08 -10.31 3.67
CA LEU A 170 13.23 -9.13 3.65
C LEU A 170 11.74 -9.47 3.76
N GLN A 171 11.32 -10.65 3.31
CA GLN A 171 9.96 -11.13 3.50
C GLN A 171 9.64 -11.35 4.97
N GLN A 172 10.56 -11.94 5.73
CA GLN A 172 10.39 -12.12 7.17
C GLN A 172 10.37 -10.77 7.89
N GLU A 173 11.33 -9.89 7.59
CA GLU A 173 11.36 -8.53 8.14
C GLU A 173 10.04 -7.76 7.87
N LEU A 174 9.53 -7.81 6.64
CA LEU A 174 8.27 -7.17 6.29
C LEU A 174 7.08 -7.76 7.06
N LEU A 175 7.01 -9.09 7.19
CA LEU A 175 5.97 -9.74 7.95
C LEU A 175 5.99 -9.35 9.43
N GLU A 176 7.17 -9.21 10.02
CA GLU A 176 7.34 -8.74 11.41
C GLU A 176 6.93 -7.27 11.54
N MET A 177 7.36 -6.40 10.64
CA MET A 177 6.99 -4.98 10.61
C MET A 177 5.48 -4.77 10.45
N LEU A 178 4.79 -5.69 9.79
CA LEU A 178 3.33 -5.65 9.58
C LEU A 178 2.52 -6.34 10.68
N ARG A 179 3.18 -7.05 11.61
CA ARG A 179 2.56 -7.61 12.82
C ARG A 179 2.41 -6.48 13.83
N GLY A 180 1.28 -5.83 13.88
CA GLY A 180 1.02 -4.77 14.84
C GLY A 180 -0.25 -4.01 14.53
#